data_e3afdc33ee5e81688095870a8f837c71
#
_entry.id   e3afdc33ee5e81688095870a8f837c71
#
_cell.length_a   1.000
_cell.length_b   1.000
_cell.length_c   1.000
_cell.angle_alpha   90.00
_cell.angle_beta   90.00
_cell.angle_gamma   90.00
#
_symmetry.space_group_name_H-M   'P 1'
#
loop_
_entity.id
_entity.type
_entity.pdbx_description
1 polymer ?
#
loop_
_entity_poly.entity_id
_entity_poly.type
_entity_poly.pdbx_seq_one_letter_code
_entity_poly.pdbx_strand_id
1 'polypeptide(L)'
;MKSSVMVTALMAALACSASSAMSQSLPNAAPWDQAFLPPILPWDGASKALLRGASDPWVTAFEADPAHDFSPDYADTRAWFDRLDQASDLIRIEQFGVSPEGRPIYAVIASKDGATFDPAKPVLMIQAGIHPGEIDGKDAGMMLLRDIAFYGKDGLLDRVNLILIPILSVDGHERASAYSRPNQRGPRIQGWRNTATNQNLNRDYLKLDQPEMRAVRGLILKYRPDLYVDVHVTDGMDYQYDVTFGFNGEDGAFSRSPNGSHWLDTVFKPAMNAALERQGHIPGELVFGQDDDDPKAGLNDGGLGERYSNGWGAAAHVPTILIENHSLKPHEQRVLGTYVFIEEAMRLLADKGSALRAATDQDKALRPAEIPANFEQEATPSSTRPFHGVLYEMYDSPASGRKEIRWLGRPDPEMWRMPFYGSKPALTLKRPTAYWIPGYRTDLIERLKAHGIEMETLTAPRAVAVDMLHLVSPKLATRANEGHVQASVETVQVERRDWTFPPGSVRVPTDQPLGDIVVLLLEPQSNESFFAWGMFPEVMSRVEYIEPYAIAPLAERMLAADPALKAAFEAKLAAEPAFAADPQARLAWFYERTPFYDDRYLLYPVARED
;
A
#
# COMPACT_ATOMS: atom_id res chain seq x y z
N MET A 1 28.52 35.21 64.48
CA MET A 1 27.85 36.06 63.48
C MET A 1 27.60 35.22 62.26
N LYS A 2 26.35 34.79 62.02
CA LYS A 2 25.93 33.97 60.92
C LYS A 2 25.43 34.85 59.80
N SER A 3 26.02 34.77 58.61
CA SER A 3 25.50 35.41 57.41
C SER A 3 24.90 34.33 56.50
N SER A 4 23.58 34.33 56.41
CA SER A 4 22.82 33.53 55.47
C SER A 4 22.86 34.20 54.09
N VAL A 5 23.34 33.48 53.09
CA VAL A 5 23.22 33.87 51.69
C VAL A 5 21.95 33.19 51.15
N MET A 6 20.98 34.02 50.81
CA MET A 6 19.72 33.62 50.20
C MET A 6 19.94 33.54 48.68
N VAL A 7 19.96 32.37 48.14
CA VAL A 7 19.99 32.15 46.68
C VAL A 7 18.55 32.21 46.17
N THR A 8 18.22 33.28 45.48
CA THR A 8 16.94 33.44 44.79
C THR A 8 17.02 32.70 43.45
N ALA A 9 16.38 31.55 43.32
CA ALA A 9 16.22 30.85 42.08
C ALA A 9 15.15 31.55 41.23
N LEU A 10 15.58 32.19 40.15
CA LEU A 10 14.71 32.77 39.14
C LEU A 10 14.24 31.63 38.20
N MET A 11 13.06 31.09 38.45
CA MET A 11 12.38 30.21 37.47
C MET A 11 11.83 31.08 36.33
N ALA A 12 12.54 31.12 35.23
CA ALA A 12 11.98 31.58 33.97
C ALA A 12 11.01 30.51 33.44
N ALA A 13 9.72 30.72 33.67
CA ALA A 13 8.67 29.95 32.99
C ALA A 13 8.68 30.35 31.51
N LEU A 14 9.29 29.55 30.64
CA LEU A 14 9.00 29.59 29.21
C LEU A 14 7.55 29.12 29.04
N ALA A 15 6.63 30.08 28.97
CA ALA A 15 5.32 29.84 28.40
C ALA A 15 5.52 29.53 26.89
N CYS A 16 5.58 28.27 26.53
CA CYS A 16 5.30 27.84 25.15
C CYS A 16 3.84 28.21 24.87
N SER A 17 3.63 29.43 24.37
CA SER A 17 2.38 29.75 23.67
C SER A 17 2.36 28.89 22.42
N ALA A 18 1.72 27.73 22.52
CA ALA A 18 1.19 27.04 21.35
C ALA A 18 0.21 28.03 20.71
N SER A 19 0.69 28.79 19.74
CA SER A 19 -0.18 29.46 18.79
C SER A 19 -0.96 28.32 18.12
N SER A 20 -2.18 28.05 18.61
CA SER A 20 -3.18 27.47 17.75
C SER A 20 -3.22 28.41 16.55
N ALA A 21 -2.66 28.00 15.43
CA ALA A 21 -2.95 28.59 14.15
C ALA A 21 -4.45 28.42 13.98
N MET A 22 -5.24 29.37 14.47
CA MET A 22 -6.60 29.52 14.01
C MET A 22 -6.47 29.64 12.50
N SER A 23 -6.98 28.67 11.78
CA SER A 23 -7.33 28.81 10.39
C SER A 23 -8.07 30.14 10.29
N GLN A 24 -7.37 31.21 9.90
CA GLN A 24 -8.05 32.43 9.53
C GLN A 24 -8.88 32.04 8.33
N SER A 25 -10.19 31.97 8.52
CA SER A 25 -11.12 31.94 7.40
C SER A 25 -10.70 33.08 6.48
N LEU A 26 -10.36 32.77 5.23
CA LEU A 26 -10.10 33.78 4.24
C LEU A 26 -11.30 34.73 4.24
N PRO A 27 -11.14 36.04 4.53
CA PRO A 27 -12.28 36.93 4.66
C PRO A 27 -13.02 36.96 3.31
N ASN A 28 -14.30 36.64 3.30
CA ASN A 28 -15.20 36.62 2.14
C ASN A 28 -14.96 35.53 1.09
N ALA A 29 -14.34 34.41 1.41
CA ALA A 29 -14.48 33.25 0.54
C ALA A 29 -15.96 32.83 0.53
N ALA A 30 -16.64 33.06 -0.57
CA ALA A 30 -17.77 32.24 -0.98
C ALA A 30 -17.42 30.77 -0.77
N PRO A 31 -18.36 29.84 -0.59
CA PRO A 31 -18.06 28.43 -0.46
C PRO A 31 -16.97 28.08 -1.48
N TRP A 32 -15.88 27.46 -0.98
CA TRP A 32 -14.64 27.16 -1.71
C TRP A 32 -14.95 26.63 -3.10
N ASP A 33 -14.73 27.46 -4.13
CA ASP A 33 -15.21 27.22 -5.50
C ASP A 33 -14.21 26.46 -6.38
N GLN A 34 -13.05 26.07 -5.79
CA GLN A 34 -11.96 25.41 -6.51
C GLN A 34 -11.46 26.19 -7.76
N ALA A 35 -11.73 27.48 -7.86
CA ALA A 35 -11.29 28.33 -8.97
C ALA A 35 -9.76 28.44 -9.10
N PHE A 36 -9.01 28.00 -8.07
CA PHE A 36 -7.55 27.89 -8.10
C PHE A 36 -7.06 26.65 -8.87
N LEU A 37 -7.92 25.63 -9.10
CA LEU A 37 -7.55 24.48 -9.92
C LEU A 37 -7.46 24.85 -11.41
N PRO A 38 -6.67 24.11 -12.21
CA PRO A 38 -6.58 24.32 -13.65
C PRO A 38 -7.95 24.35 -14.33
N PRO A 39 -8.11 25.05 -15.47
CA PRO A 39 -9.36 25.04 -16.22
C PRO A 39 -9.73 23.62 -16.68
N ILE A 40 -11.04 23.33 -16.73
CA ILE A 40 -11.56 22.02 -17.12
C ILE A 40 -11.33 21.80 -18.63
N LEU A 41 -10.84 20.61 -19.00
CA LEU A 41 -10.87 20.16 -20.39
C LEU A 41 -12.31 19.84 -20.81
N PRO A 42 -12.78 20.33 -21.97
CA PRO A 42 -14.11 19.99 -22.46
C PRO A 42 -14.29 18.48 -22.67
N TRP A 43 -15.42 17.96 -22.20
CA TRP A 43 -15.78 16.55 -22.37
C TRP A 43 -17.27 16.40 -22.62
N ASP A 44 -17.64 15.53 -23.57
CA ASP A 44 -19.02 15.18 -23.88
C ASP A 44 -19.10 13.70 -24.33
N GLY A 45 -18.83 12.80 -23.37
CA GLY A 45 -18.81 11.36 -23.62
C GLY A 45 -20.19 10.75 -23.76
N ALA A 46 -20.31 9.71 -24.58
CA ALA A 46 -21.54 8.94 -24.77
C ALA A 46 -22.05 8.29 -23.46
N SER A 47 -21.16 8.04 -22.50
CA SER A 47 -21.49 7.51 -21.18
C SER A 47 -22.48 8.39 -20.37
N LYS A 48 -22.67 9.67 -20.73
CA LYS A 48 -23.72 10.52 -20.14
C LYS A 48 -25.12 9.93 -20.31
N ALA A 49 -25.35 9.09 -21.31
CA ALA A 49 -26.60 8.37 -21.49
C ALA A 49 -26.91 7.33 -20.39
N LEU A 50 -25.93 7.01 -19.52
CA LEU A 50 -26.11 6.14 -18.36
C LEU A 50 -26.81 6.85 -17.19
N LEU A 51 -26.78 8.18 -17.17
CA LEU A 51 -27.41 8.99 -16.12
C LEU A 51 -28.94 8.89 -16.19
N ARG A 52 -29.58 8.87 -15.02
CA ARG A 52 -31.04 8.88 -14.90
C ARG A 52 -31.50 10.23 -14.35
N GLY A 53 -32.66 10.65 -14.84
CA GLY A 53 -33.25 11.91 -14.39
C GLY A 53 -33.78 11.81 -12.94
N ALA A 54 -33.88 12.96 -12.26
CA ALA A 54 -34.29 13.07 -10.86
C ALA A 54 -35.68 12.50 -10.54
N SER A 55 -36.53 12.23 -11.54
CA SER A 55 -37.84 11.58 -11.37
C SER A 55 -37.76 10.05 -11.33
N ASP A 56 -36.61 9.45 -11.61
CA ASP A 56 -36.45 8.01 -11.53
C ASP A 56 -36.52 7.54 -10.08
N PRO A 57 -37.32 6.51 -9.75
CA PRO A 57 -37.47 6.05 -8.35
C PRO A 57 -36.17 5.48 -7.76
N TRP A 58 -35.20 5.12 -8.58
CA TRP A 58 -33.92 4.56 -8.18
C TRP A 58 -32.73 5.47 -8.52
N VAL A 59 -33.00 6.76 -8.79
CA VAL A 59 -31.93 7.74 -8.96
C VAL A 59 -31.00 7.77 -7.76
N THR A 60 -29.69 7.83 -8.00
CA THR A 60 -28.70 8.00 -6.93
C THR A 60 -28.62 9.47 -6.50
N ALA A 61 -28.07 9.75 -5.31
CA ALA A 61 -27.88 11.12 -4.85
C ALA A 61 -26.93 11.91 -5.77
N PHE A 62 -25.94 11.25 -6.35
CA PHE A 62 -25.05 11.80 -7.37
C PHE A 62 -25.83 12.26 -8.62
N GLU A 63 -26.70 11.40 -9.16
CA GLU A 63 -27.49 11.73 -10.36
C GLU A 63 -28.61 12.76 -10.09
N ALA A 64 -29.13 12.79 -8.86
CA ALA A 64 -30.17 13.75 -8.45
C ALA A 64 -29.62 15.19 -8.30
N ASP A 65 -28.33 15.33 -8.08
CA ASP A 65 -27.65 16.63 -8.05
C ASP A 65 -27.48 17.19 -9.47
N PRO A 66 -28.04 18.37 -9.82
CA PRO A 66 -27.97 18.91 -11.18
C PRO A 66 -26.55 19.18 -11.69
N ALA A 67 -25.59 19.33 -10.77
CA ALA A 67 -24.18 19.53 -11.12
C ALA A 67 -23.39 18.21 -11.19
N HIS A 68 -23.98 17.10 -10.79
CA HIS A 68 -23.33 15.79 -10.62
C HIS A 68 -22.02 15.88 -9.83
N ASP A 69 -22.03 16.72 -8.78
CA ASP A 69 -20.87 17.06 -7.95
C ASP A 69 -21.15 16.77 -6.46
N PHE A 70 -22.07 15.87 -6.19
CA PHE A 70 -22.42 15.43 -4.85
C PHE A 70 -22.31 13.90 -4.73
N SER A 71 -21.80 13.45 -3.61
CA SER A 71 -21.76 12.04 -3.25
C SER A 71 -22.32 11.87 -1.83
N PRO A 72 -23.21 10.90 -1.58
CA PRO A 72 -23.86 10.73 -0.30
C PRO A 72 -22.87 10.31 0.80
N ASP A 73 -23.17 10.68 2.04
CA ASP A 73 -22.44 10.22 3.22
C ASP A 73 -22.63 8.71 3.47
N TYR A 74 -22.00 8.21 4.53
CA TYR A 74 -22.08 6.78 4.86
C TYR A 74 -23.51 6.34 5.21
N ALA A 75 -24.25 7.14 5.97
CA ALA A 75 -25.60 6.79 6.41
C ALA A 75 -26.57 6.75 5.22
N ASP A 76 -26.54 7.75 4.35
CA ASP A 76 -27.36 7.82 3.15
C ASP A 76 -26.97 6.74 2.12
N THR A 77 -25.67 6.48 1.95
CA THR A 77 -25.16 5.38 1.11
C THR A 77 -25.70 4.04 1.62
N ARG A 78 -25.63 3.82 2.93
CA ARG A 78 -26.12 2.58 3.54
C ARG A 78 -27.63 2.44 3.40
N ALA A 79 -28.39 3.49 3.67
CA ALA A 79 -29.85 3.47 3.55
C ALA A 79 -30.29 3.18 2.10
N TRP A 80 -29.58 3.72 1.12
CA TRP A 80 -29.85 3.45 -0.30
C TRP A 80 -29.59 1.98 -0.65
N PHE A 81 -28.49 1.40 -0.19
CA PHE A 81 -28.18 -0.03 -0.41
C PHE A 81 -29.15 -0.94 0.36
N ASP A 82 -29.56 -0.59 1.59
CA ASP A 82 -30.58 -1.35 2.33
C ASP A 82 -31.91 -1.40 1.58
N ARG A 83 -32.29 -0.29 0.96
CA ARG A 83 -33.47 -0.23 0.11
C ARG A 83 -33.31 -1.10 -1.14
N LEU A 84 -32.14 -1.14 -1.74
CA LEU A 84 -31.83 -1.96 -2.92
C LEU A 84 -31.88 -3.45 -2.59
N ASP A 85 -31.27 -3.88 -1.49
CA ASP A 85 -31.26 -5.24 -0.95
C ASP A 85 -32.70 -5.73 -0.68
N GLN A 86 -33.53 -4.90 -0.04
CA GLN A 86 -34.93 -5.23 0.22
C GLN A 86 -35.79 -5.36 -1.04
N ALA A 87 -35.42 -4.70 -2.12
CA ALA A 87 -36.22 -4.64 -3.35
C ALA A 87 -35.77 -5.61 -4.44
N SER A 88 -34.64 -6.28 -4.31
CA SER A 88 -34.10 -7.17 -5.33
C SER A 88 -33.38 -8.37 -4.72
N ASP A 89 -33.84 -9.56 -5.04
CA ASP A 89 -33.20 -10.84 -4.64
C ASP A 89 -31.80 -11.04 -5.25
N LEU A 90 -31.40 -10.20 -6.21
CA LEU A 90 -30.06 -10.23 -6.82
C LEU A 90 -29.00 -9.58 -5.96
N ILE A 91 -29.39 -8.75 -5.00
CA ILE A 91 -28.50 -7.91 -4.20
C ILE A 91 -28.58 -8.35 -2.74
N ARG A 92 -27.45 -8.41 -2.06
CA ARG A 92 -27.37 -8.61 -0.61
C ARG A 92 -26.23 -7.83 -0.01
N ILE A 93 -26.37 -7.45 1.25
CA ILE A 93 -25.34 -6.72 1.97
C ILE A 93 -24.73 -7.62 3.03
N GLU A 94 -23.39 -7.60 3.11
CA GLU A 94 -22.62 -8.35 4.09
C GLU A 94 -21.73 -7.39 4.89
N GLN A 95 -21.89 -7.39 6.21
CA GLN A 95 -20.91 -6.77 7.09
C GLN A 95 -19.69 -7.69 7.19
N PHE A 96 -18.50 -7.21 6.82
CA PHE A 96 -17.29 -8.00 6.87
C PHE A 96 -16.22 -7.42 7.81
N GLY A 97 -16.41 -6.22 8.32
CA GLY A 97 -15.46 -5.57 9.22
C GLY A 97 -16.11 -4.51 10.10
N VAL A 98 -15.28 -3.93 10.97
CA VAL A 98 -15.60 -2.78 11.82
C VAL A 98 -14.39 -1.86 11.83
N SER A 99 -14.62 -0.56 11.63
CA SER A 99 -13.58 0.46 11.66
C SER A 99 -13.09 0.75 13.09
N PRO A 100 -11.95 1.45 13.26
CA PRO A 100 -11.46 1.85 14.58
C PRO A 100 -12.47 2.64 15.43
N GLU A 101 -13.33 3.47 14.82
CA GLU A 101 -14.37 4.22 15.53
C GLU A 101 -15.68 3.41 15.71
N GLY A 102 -15.67 2.12 15.39
CA GLY A 102 -16.80 1.21 15.64
C GLY A 102 -17.86 1.21 14.54
N ARG A 103 -17.62 1.81 13.37
CA ARG A 103 -18.56 1.78 12.25
C ARG A 103 -18.44 0.46 11.48
N PRO A 104 -19.55 -0.20 11.15
CA PRO A 104 -19.55 -1.38 10.30
C PRO A 104 -18.97 -1.10 8.91
N ILE A 105 -18.21 -2.06 8.36
CA ILE A 105 -17.72 -2.03 6.99
C ILE A 105 -18.49 -3.08 6.19
N TYR A 106 -19.07 -2.67 5.05
CA TYR A 106 -19.98 -3.50 4.27
C TYR A 106 -19.46 -3.78 2.87
N ALA A 107 -19.77 -4.98 2.39
CA ALA A 107 -19.73 -5.34 0.98
C ALA A 107 -21.18 -5.48 0.46
N VAL A 108 -21.42 -5.01 -0.75
CA VAL A 108 -22.65 -5.22 -1.50
C VAL A 108 -22.38 -6.27 -2.56
N ILE A 109 -23.14 -7.35 -2.54
CA ILE A 109 -22.91 -8.53 -3.36
C ILE A 109 -24.05 -8.66 -4.35
N ALA A 110 -23.73 -8.70 -5.66
CA ALA A 110 -24.68 -8.96 -6.71
C ALA A 110 -24.44 -10.36 -7.30
N SER A 111 -25.43 -11.23 -7.24
CA SER A 111 -25.34 -12.62 -7.67
C SER A 111 -26.70 -13.24 -7.92
N LYS A 112 -26.79 -14.15 -8.89
CA LYS A 112 -27.93 -15.04 -9.08
C LYS A 112 -27.80 -16.37 -8.32
N ASP A 113 -26.68 -16.60 -7.64
CA ASP A 113 -26.35 -17.87 -6.98
C ASP A 113 -26.84 -17.92 -5.51
N GLY A 114 -27.45 -16.84 -5.00
CA GLY A 114 -27.86 -16.74 -3.60
C GLY A 114 -26.67 -16.55 -2.63
N ALA A 115 -26.73 -17.24 -1.47
CA ALA A 115 -25.73 -17.07 -0.41
C ALA A 115 -24.36 -17.69 -0.72
N THR A 116 -24.34 -18.75 -1.53
CA THR A 116 -23.12 -19.48 -1.91
C THR A 116 -22.91 -19.36 -3.41
N PHE A 117 -21.76 -18.85 -3.81
CA PHE A 117 -21.41 -18.70 -5.22
C PHE A 117 -21.18 -20.08 -5.89
N ASP A 118 -21.63 -20.19 -7.14
CA ASP A 118 -21.19 -21.26 -8.01
C ASP A 118 -19.67 -21.16 -8.24
N PRO A 119 -18.87 -22.14 -7.83
CA PRO A 119 -17.42 -22.10 -7.99
C PRO A 119 -16.96 -22.02 -9.45
N ALA A 120 -17.82 -22.34 -10.41
CA ALA A 120 -17.52 -22.20 -11.84
C ALA A 120 -17.59 -20.75 -12.33
N LYS A 121 -18.35 -19.88 -11.65
CA LYS A 121 -18.46 -18.47 -12.01
C LYS A 121 -17.28 -17.67 -11.44
N PRO A 122 -16.61 -16.85 -12.26
CA PRO A 122 -15.62 -15.91 -11.75
C PRO A 122 -16.25 -14.86 -10.84
N VAL A 123 -15.42 -14.31 -9.95
CA VAL A 123 -15.78 -13.27 -8.99
C VAL A 123 -14.98 -12.01 -9.31
N LEU A 124 -15.70 -10.92 -9.58
CA LEU A 124 -15.13 -9.56 -9.62
C LEU A 124 -15.31 -8.90 -8.25
N MET A 125 -14.24 -8.42 -7.65
CA MET A 125 -14.30 -7.63 -6.43
C MET A 125 -13.82 -6.22 -6.72
N ILE A 126 -14.65 -5.22 -6.40
CA ILE A 126 -14.35 -3.80 -6.55
C ILE A 126 -14.23 -3.19 -5.17
N GLN A 127 -13.15 -2.49 -4.91
CA GLN A 127 -12.94 -1.71 -3.70
C GLN A 127 -12.91 -0.22 -4.04
N ALA A 128 -13.71 0.57 -3.33
CA ALA A 128 -13.71 2.02 -3.41
C ALA A 128 -13.48 2.64 -2.01
N GLY A 129 -13.07 3.88 -1.98
CA GLY A 129 -12.91 4.65 -0.76
C GLY A 129 -11.84 4.13 0.20
N ILE A 130 -10.75 3.52 -0.31
CA ILE A 130 -9.55 3.27 0.48
C ILE A 130 -8.93 4.61 0.92
N HIS A 131 -8.91 5.58 0.01
CA HIS A 131 -8.77 6.99 0.31
C HIS A 131 -10.18 7.62 0.23
N PRO A 132 -10.77 8.01 1.34
CA PRO A 132 -12.21 8.29 1.42
C PRO A 132 -12.74 9.47 0.61
N GLY A 133 -11.88 10.33 0.11
CA GLY A 133 -12.27 11.40 -0.83
C GLY A 133 -12.27 10.94 -2.30
N GLU A 134 -11.76 9.74 -2.58
CA GLU A 134 -11.68 9.12 -3.90
C GLU A 134 -12.84 8.13 -4.07
N ILE A 135 -14.04 8.65 -4.23
CA ILE A 135 -15.30 7.91 -4.09
C ILE A 135 -16.05 7.63 -5.40
N ASP A 136 -15.39 7.83 -6.52
CA ASP A 136 -15.98 7.60 -7.85
C ASP A 136 -16.53 6.16 -7.99
N GLY A 137 -15.79 5.18 -7.43
CA GLY A 137 -16.21 3.77 -7.43
C GLY A 137 -17.46 3.48 -6.60
N LYS A 138 -17.73 4.26 -5.55
CA LYS A 138 -18.97 4.17 -4.77
C LYS A 138 -20.16 4.57 -5.63
N ASP A 139 -20.12 5.76 -6.23
CA ASP A 139 -21.23 6.30 -7.00
C ASP A 139 -21.46 5.50 -8.29
N ALA A 140 -20.40 5.13 -9.01
CA ALA A 140 -20.46 4.24 -10.16
C ALA A 140 -21.06 2.86 -9.81
N GLY A 141 -20.64 2.30 -8.68
CA GLY A 141 -21.17 1.03 -8.17
C GLY A 141 -22.65 1.08 -7.80
N MET A 142 -23.11 2.19 -7.18
CA MET A 142 -24.54 2.41 -6.90
C MET A 142 -25.36 2.42 -8.20
N MET A 143 -24.91 3.15 -9.21
CA MET A 143 -25.56 3.21 -10.53
C MET A 143 -25.62 1.82 -11.18
N LEU A 144 -24.50 1.09 -11.22
CA LEU A 144 -24.44 -0.22 -11.88
C LEU A 144 -25.30 -1.27 -11.17
N LEU A 145 -25.25 -1.34 -9.83
CA LEU A 145 -26.05 -2.27 -9.04
C LEU A 145 -27.54 -2.01 -9.20
N ARG A 146 -27.97 -0.74 -9.27
CA ARG A 146 -29.32 -0.37 -9.65
C ARG A 146 -29.70 -0.89 -11.03
N ASP A 147 -28.82 -0.69 -12.03
CA ASP A 147 -29.10 -1.10 -13.40
C ASP A 147 -29.14 -2.64 -13.54
N ILE A 148 -28.35 -3.35 -12.75
CA ILE A 148 -28.44 -4.81 -12.61
C ILE A 148 -29.79 -5.20 -12.01
N ALA A 149 -30.23 -4.54 -10.93
CA ALA A 149 -31.44 -4.92 -10.24
C ALA A 149 -32.73 -4.61 -11.03
N PHE A 150 -32.79 -3.50 -11.77
CA PHE A 150 -34.06 -2.96 -12.30
C PHE A 150 -34.04 -2.55 -13.78
N TYR A 151 -32.88 -2.43 -14.42
CA TYR A 151 -32.78 -1.83 -15.75
C TYR A 151 -32.11 -2.75 -16.79
N GLY A 152 -32.34 -4.05 -16.64
CA GLY A 152 -32.03 -5.07 -17.66
C GLY A 152 -30.56 -5.42 -17.81
N LYS A 153 -29.71 -5.10 -16.79
CA LYS A 153 -28.32 -5.54 -16.76
C LYS A 153 -28.10 -6.80 -15.91
N ASP A 154 -29.16 -7.44 -15.42
CA ASP A 154 -29.10 -8.68 -14.62
C ASP A 154 -28.46 -9.84 -15.38
N GLY A 155 -28.48 -9.84 -16.71
CA GLY A 155 -27.77 -10.82 -17.55
C GLY A 155 -26.24 -10.83 -17.33
N LEU A 156 -25.64 -9.76 -16.79
CA LEU A 156 -24.25 -9.76 -16.36
C LEU A 156 -23.97 -10.82 -15.29
N LEU A 157 -24.95 -11.07 -14.41
CA LEU A 157 -24.84 -12.04 -13.32
C LEU A 157 -25.03 -13.52 -13.75
N ASP A 158 -25.34 -13.79 -15.00
CA ASP A 158 -25.48 -15.18 -15.48
C ASP A 158 -24.15 -15.93 -15.40
N ARG A 159 -23.03 -15.23 -15.57
CA ARG A 159 -21.71 -15.86 -15.72
C ARG A 159 -20.62 -15.24 -14.84
N VAL A 160 -20.91 -14.22 -14.04
CA VAL A 160 -19.97 -13.57 -13.12
C VAL A 160 -20.68 -13.10 -11.87
N ASN A 161 -20.01 -13.14 -10.72
CA ASN A 161 -20.50 -12.56 -9.48
C ASN A 161 -19.75 -11.24 -9.20
N LEU A 162 -20.43 -10.25 -8.64
CA LEU A 162 -19.85 -8.94 -8.27
C LEU A 162 -19.89 -8.74 -6.77
N ILE A 163 -18.77 -8.30 -6.21
CA ILE A 163 -18.66 -7.82 -4.83
C ILE A 163 -18.16 -6.37 -4.90
N LEU A 164 -18.92 -5.45 -4.35
CA LEU A 164 -18.55 -4.04 -4.22
C LEU A 164 -18.32 -3.69 -2.76
N ILE A 165 -17.15 -3.16 -2.43
CA ILE A 165 -16.87 -2.46 -1.18
C ILE A 165 -17.00 -0.97 -1.49
N PRO A 166 -18.13 -0.31 -1.16
CA PRO A 166 -18.37 1.07 -1.59
C PRO A 166 -17.53 2.08 -0.81
N ILE A 167 -17.27 1.81 0.46
CA ILE A 167 -16.49 2.66 1.37
C ILE A 167 -15.64 1.76 2.27
N LEU A 168 -14.32 1.69 2.03
CA LEU A 168 -13.46 0.89 2.89
C LEU A 168 -13.05 1.67 4.15
N SER A 169 -12.51 2.88 3.99
CA SER A 169 -12.10 3.73 5.10
C SER A 169 -13.27 4.58 5.59
N VAL A 170 -14.21 3.96 6.32
CA VAL A 170 -15.46 4.59 6.74
C VAL A 170 -15.23 5.80 7.63
N ASP A 171 -14.29 5.72 8.58
CA ASP A 171 -14.01 6.82 9.51
C ASP A 171 -13.41 8.04 8.79
N GLY A 172 -12.51 7.81 7.82
CA GLY A 172 -12.00 8.87 6.99
C GLY A 172 -13.07 9.47 6.07
N HIS A 173 -14.04 8.66 5.61
CA HIS A 173 -15.17 9.11 4.81
C HIS A 173 -16.07 10.06 5.63
N GLU A 174 -16.37 9.73 6.88
CA GLU A 174 -17.18 10.56 7.75
C GLU A 174 -16.47 11.82 8.27
N ARG A 175 -15.13 11.86 8.16
CA ARG A 175 -14.34 13.08 8.35
C ARG A 175 -14.37 13.96 7.09
N ALA A 176 -15.59 14.20 6.56
CA ALA A 176 -15.79 14.90 5.30
C ALA A 176 -15.80 16.43 5.46
N SER A 177 -15.31 17.13 4.46
CA SER A 177 -15.41 18.58 4.35
C SER A 177 -15.20 19.05 2.91
N ALA A 178 -15.55 20.32 2.65
CA ALA A 178 -15.25 20.98 1.37
C ALA A 178 -13.75 21.27 1.17
N TYR A 179 -12.91 20.97 2.16
CA TYR A 179 -11.48 21.33 2.18
C TYR A 179 -10.55 20.11 2.26
N SER A 180 -11.11 18.90 2.19
CA SER A 180 -10.31 17.68 2.45
C SER A 180 -9.39 17.27 1.31
N ARG A 181 -9.73 17.58 0.06
CA ARG A 181 -9.02 17.15 -1.17
C ARG A 181 -8.75 18.35 -2.08
N PRO A 182 -7.82 19.25 -1.74
CA PRO A 182 -7.60 20.48 -2.51
C PRO A 182 -7.13 20.26 -3.95
N ASN A 183 -6.49 19.13 -4.24
CA ASN A 183 -5.97 18.78 -5.58
C ASN A 183 -7.01 18.09 -6.47
N GLN A 184 -8.18 17.78 -5.93
CA GLN A 184 -9.21 17.02 -6.63
C GLN A 184 -10.46 17.87 -6.89
N ARG A 185 -10.92 17.88 -8.13
CA ARG A 185 -12.14 18.56 -8.55
C ARG A 185 -13.36 17.71 -8.18
N GLY A 186 -14.12 18.16 -7.20
CA GLY A 186 -15.32 17.46 -6.73
C GLY A 186 -15.09 16.00 -6.24
N PRO A 187 -16.15 15.46 -5.63
CA PRO A 187 -17.39 16.13 -5.24
C PRO A 187 -17.16 17.24 -4.22
N ARG A 188 -18.15 18.18 -4.09
CA ARG A 188 -18.02 19.38 -3.24
C ARG A 188 -17.79 19.11 -1.74
N ILE A 189 -18.15 17.93 -1.26
CA ILE A 189 -17.83 17.43 0.09
C ILE A 189 -17.10 16.10 -0.08
N GLN A 190 -15.93 16.02 0.50
CA GLN A 190 -15.02 14.87 0.31
C GLN A 190 -14.49 14.39 1.65
N GLY A 191 -14.29 13.08 1.79
CA GLY A 191 -13.67 12.47 2.96
C GLY A 191 -12.18 12.80 3.09
N TRP A 192 -11.65 12.53 4.27
CA TRP A 192 -10.23 12.69 4.58
C TRP A 192 -9.42 11.54 3.98
N ARG A 193 -8.14 11.78 3.61
CA ARG A 193 -7.31 10.78 2.94
C ARG A 193 -7.06 9.51 3.75
N ASN A 194 -6.84 9.65 5.07
CA ASN A 194 -6.40 8.58 5.95
C ASN A 194 -7.52 8.09 6.89
N THR A 195 -7.29 6.94 7.54
CA THR A 195 -8.15 6.38 8.58
C THR A 195 -8.24 7.27 9.83
N ALA A 196 -9.08 6.89 10.79
CA ALA A 196 -9.15 7.52 12.11
C ALA A 196 -7.79 7.51 12.85
N THR A 197 -6.97 6.48 12.62
CA THR A 197 -5.63 6.34 13.19
C THR A 197 -4.54 7.08 12.40
N ASN A 198 -4.94 7.89 11.40
CA ASN A 198 -4.06 8.65 10.51
C ASN A 198 -3.08 7.80 9.70
N GLN A 199 -3.48 6.59 9.32
CA GLN A 199 -2.71 5.70 8.47
C GLN A 199 -3.36 5.55 7.09
N ASN A 200 -2.51 5.36 6.08
CA ASN A 200 -2.92 5.13 4.70
C ASN A 200 -3.11 3.62 4.45
N LEU A 201 -4.36 3.20 4.20
CA LEU A 201 -4.68 1.79 3.95
C LEU A 201 -3.98 1.23 2.70
N ASN A 202 -3.72 2.07 1.67
CA ASN A 202 -2.94 1.67 0.49
C ASN A 202 -1.42 1.65 0.74
N ARG A 203 -0.99 1.45 1.99
CA ARG A 203 0.36 1.12 2.45
C ARG A 203 0.32 -0.07 3.40
N ASP A 204 -0.84 -0.71 3.55
CA ASP A 204 -1.10 -1.70 4.60
C ASP A 204 -1.42 -3.11 4.08
N TYR A 205 -1.31 -3.35 2.76
CA TYR A 205 -1.63 -4.65 2.16
C TYR A 205 -0.73 -5.79 2.67
N LEU A 206 0.53 -5.50 3.07
CA LEU A 206 1.43 -6.51 3.62
C LEU A 206 1.52 -6.49 5.15
N LYS A 207 1.66 -5.32 5.77
CA LYS A 207 1.87 -5.26 7.22
C LYS A 207 0.61 -5.54 8.04
N LEU A 208 -0.59 -5.31 7.47
CA LEU A 208 -1.90 -5.58 8.06
C LEU A 208 -2.05 -5.00 9.49
N ASP A 209 -1.72 -3.73 9.66
CA ASP A 209 -1.88 -3.03 10.94
C ASP A 209 -3.34 -2.68 11.21
N GLN A 210 -4.05 -2.24 10.17
CA GLN A 210 -5.38 -1.70 10.29
C GLN A 210 -6.47 -2.79 10.26
N PRO A 211 -7.51 -2.68 11.10
CA PRO A 211 -8.60 -3.64 11.12
C PRO A 211 -9.34 -3.72 9.78
N GLU A 212 -9.44 -2.60 9.05
CA GLU A 212 -10.04 -2.54 7.72
C GLU A 212 -9.31 -3.47 6.74
N MET A 213 -7.98 -3.43 6.72
CA MET A 213 -7.18 -4.25 5.80
C MET A 213 -7.22 -5.74 6.17
N ARG A 214 -7.25 -6.06 7.47
CA ARG A 214 -7.48 -7.44 7.94
C ARG A 214 -8.86 -7.94 7.51
N ALA A 215 -9.87 -7.09 7.57
CA ALA A 215 -11.23 -7.43 7.14
C ALA A 215 -11.29 -7.65 5.63
N VAL A 216 -10.70 -6.77 4.81
CA VAL A 216 -10.57 -6.97 3.35
C VAL A 216 -9.87 -8.28 3.04
N ARG A 217 -8.76 -8.56 3.76
CA ARG A 217 -8.04 -9.82 3.57
C ARG A 217 -8.92 -11.03 3.86
N GLY A 218 -9.70 -10.98 4.94
CA GLY A 218 -10.70 -12.02 5.27
C GLY A 218 -11.75 -12.20 4.18
N LEU A 219 -12.24 -11.10 3.60
CA LEU A 219 -13.21 -11.12 2.51
C LEU A 219 -12.62 -11.75 1.24
N ILE A 220 -11.37 -11.40 0.89
CA ILE A 220 -10.65 -11.99 -0.24
C ILE A 220 -10.44 -13.49 -0.04
N LEU A 221 -10.06 -13.94 1.16
CA LEU A 221 -9.90 -15.37 1.47
C LEU A 221 -11.23 -16.13 1.38
N LYS A 222 -12.35 -15.48 1.75
CA LYS A 222 -13.69 -16.07 1.70
C LYS A 222 -14.18 -16.25 0.26
N TYR A 223 -14.07 -15.20 -0.55
CA TYR A 223 -14.68 -15.17 -1.89
C TYR A 223 -13.73 -15.48 -3.04
N ARG A 224 -12.41 -15.42 -2.80
CA ARG A 224 -11.34 -15.75 -3.77
C ARG A 224 -11.58 -15.09 -5.13
N PRO A 225 -11.59 -13.75 -5.20
CA PRO A 225 -11.86 -13.05 -6.44
C PRO A 225 -10.88 -13.46 -7.53
N ASP A 226 -11.38 -13.61 -8.76
CA ASP A 226 -10.56 -13.84 -9.95
C ASP A 226 -9.95 -12.54 -10.48
N LEU A 227 -10.62 -11.41 -10.18
CA LEU A 227 -10.11 -10.07 -10.46
C LEU A 227 -10.49 -9.14 -9.33
N TYR A 228 -9.51 -8.41 -8.84
CA TYR A 228 -9.67 -7.37 -7.82
C TYR A 228 -9.36 -6.01 -8.43
N VAL A 229 -10.21 -5.02 -8.20
CA VAL A 229 -10.05 -3.66 -8.70
C VAL A 229 -10.09 -2.68 -7.53
N ASP A 230 -9.05 -1.88 -7.40
CA ASP A 230 -8.92 -0.82 -6.39
C ASP A 230 -9.08 0.53 -7.07
N VAL A 231 -10.13 1.28 -6.68
CA VAL A 231 -10.51 2.53 -7.36
C VAL A 231 -10.01 3.74 -6.61
N HIS A 232 -9.18 4.54 -7.30
CA HIS A 232 -8.51 5.73 -6.82
C HIS A 232 -8.78 6.96 -7.68
N VAL A 233 -8.21 8.09 -7.25
CA VAL A 233 -8.15 9.35 -7.99
C VAL A 233 -6.74 9.92 -7.87
N THR A 234 -6.15 10.31 -9.01
CA THR A 234 -4.77 10.82 -9.09
C THR A 234 -4.55 12.12 -8.32
N ASP A 235 -3.28 12.45 -8.15
CA ASP A 235 -2.76 13.80 -7.91
C ASP A 235 -1.83 14.21 -9.08
N GLY A 236 -1.33 15.44 -9.09
CA GLY A 236 -0.20 15.87 -9.89
C GLY A 236 -0.56 16.51 -11.23
N MET A 237 0.25 16.24 -12.26
CA MET A 237 0.17 16.95 -13.55
C MET A 237 -1.13 16.71 -14.30
N ASP A 238 -1.57 17.72 -15.08
CA ASP A 238 -2.72 17.58 -15.97
C ASP A 238 -2.32 16.88 -17.29
N TYR A 239 -3.22 16.01 -17.77
CA TYR A 239 -3.11 15.31 -19.05
C TYR A 239 -4.51 15.01 -19.60
N GLN A 240 -4.58 14.50 -20.82
CA GLN A 240 -5.88 14.31 -21.47
C GLN A 240 -6.63 13.06 -21.02
N TYR A 241 -5.92 12.04 -20.54
CA TYR A 241 -6.54 10.80 -20.02
C TYR A 241 -7.48 11.12 -18.87
N ASP A 242 -8.64 10.49 -18.81
CA ASP A 242 -9.60 10.64 -17.70
C ASP A 242 -9.69 9.40 -16.82
N VAL A 243 -9.37 8.23 -17.36
CA VAL A 243 -9.25 6.98 -16.64
C VAL A 243 -7.88 6.37 -16.92
N THR A 244 -6.99 6.40 -15.93
CA THR A 244 -5.74 5.64 -16.02
C THR A 244 -5.82 4.41 -15.13
N PHE A 245 -5.20 3.32 -15.56
CA PHE A 245 -5.17 2.11 -14.76
C PHE A 245 -3.86 1.35 -14.97
N GLY A 246 -3.46 0.59 -13.95
CA GLY A 246 -2.22 -0.16 -13.97
C GLY A 246 -2.29 -1.42 -13.13
N PHE A 247 -1.36 -2.31 -13.44
CA PHE A 247 -1.09 -3.56 -12.75
C PHE A 247 0.39 -3.91 -12.95
N ASN A 248 0.90 -4.85 -12.19
CA ASN A 248 2.28 -5.33 -12.40
C ASN A 248 2.32 -6.20 -13.64
N GLY A 249 2.87 -5.68 -14.73
CA GLY A 249 2.92 -6.33 -16.05
C GLY A 249 3.83 -7.54 -16.11
N GLU A 250 3.70 -8.34 -17.18
CA GLU A 250 4.43 -9.60 -17.37
C GLU A 250 5.96 -9.42 -17.32
N ASP A 251 6.48 -8.41 -18.01
CA ASP A 251 7.92 -8.13 -18.13
C ASP A 251 8.41 -7.08 -17.12
N GLY A 252 7.57 -6.62 -16.21
CA GLY A 252 7.92 -5.60 -15.23
C GLY A 252 8.81 -6.12 -14.11
N ALA A 253 9.64 -5.24 -13.53
CA ALA A 253 10.51 -5.59 -12.38
C ALA A 253 9.73 -6.17 -11.18
N PHE A 254 8.47 -5.73 -11.01
CA PHE A 254 7.58 -6.18 -9.95
C PHE A 254 6.71 -7.39 -10.34
N SER A 255 6.99 -8.05 -11.48
CA SER A 255 6.24 -9.21 -11.94
C SER A 255 6.44 -10.41 -11.00
N ARG A 256 5.36 -10.93 -10.45
CA ARG A 256 5.33 -12.14 -9.61
C ARG A 256 4.30 -13.15 -10.07
N SER A 257 3.42 -12.74 -10.96
CA SER A 257 2.35 -13.56 -11.54
C SER A 257 2.34 -13.39 -13.05
N PRO A 258 3.39 -13.87 -13.76
CA PRO A 258 3.58 -13.59 -15.18
C PRO A 258 2.43 -14.08 -16.06
N ASN A 259 1.82 -15.22 -15.74
CA ASN A 259 0.72 -15.75 -16.56
C ASN A 259 -0.57 -14.91 -16.41
N GLY A 260 -0.92 -14.52 -15.18
CA GLY A 260 -2.04 -13.61 -14.92
C GLY A 260 -1.80 -12.25 -15.52
N SER A 261 -0.59 -11.70 -15.38
CA SER A 261 -0.17 -10.42 -15.96
C SER A 261 -0.21 -10.45 -17.49
N HIS A 262 0.21 -11.54 -18.11
CA HIS A 262 0.08 -11.73 -19.56
C HIS A 262 -1.39 -11.62 -20.03
N TRP A 263 -2.31 -12.22 -19.29
CA TRP A 263 -3.74 -12.08 -19.61
C TRP A 263 -4.22 -10.63 -19.42
N LEU A 264 -3.78 -9.94 -18.38
CA LEU A 264 -4.11 -8.52 -18.17
C LEU A 264 -3.56 -7.65 -19.30
N ASP A 265 -2.33 -7.87 -19.76
CA ASP A 265 -1.70 -7.10 -20.85
C ASP A 265 -2.35 -7.38 -22.22
N THR A 266 -2.66 -8.66 -22.53
CA THR A 266 -3.05 -9.07 -23.88
C THR A 266 -4.56 -9.18 -24.08
N VAL A 267 -5.34 -9.38 -23.03
CA VAL A 267 -6.80 -9.52 -23.09
C VAL A 267 -7.52 -8.35 -22.45
N PHE A 268 -7.20 -8.07 -21.17
CA PHE A 268 -7.94 -7.07 -20.40
C PHE A 268 -7.69 -5.65 -20.89
N LYS A 269 -6.43 -5.20 -20.92
CA LYS A 269 -6.04 -3.83 -21.25
C LYS A 269 -6.56 -3.39 -22.63
N PRO A 270 -6.39 -4.14 -23.74
CA PRO A 270 -6.90 -3.73 -25.04
C PRO A 270 -8.43 -3.62 -25.10
N ALA A 271 -9.14 -4.58 -24.47
CA ALA A 271 -10.59 -4.58 -24.44
C ALA A 271 -11.16 -3.42 -23.58
N MET A 272 -10.54 -3.16 -22.44
CA MET A 272 -10.92 -2.05 -21.56
C MET A 272 -10.71 -0.70 -22.24
N ASN A 273 -9.55 -0.48 -22.88
CA ASN A 273 -9.29 0.75 -23.63
C ASN A 273 -10.37 0.97 -24.70
N ALA A 274 -10.65 -0.06 -25.49
CA ALA A 274 -11.67 0.04 -26.53
C ALA A 274 -13.09 0.30 -25.97
N ALA A 275 -13.42 -0.21 -24.79
CA ALA A 275 -14.71 0.05 -24.15
C ALA A 275 -14.83 1.49 -23.66
N LEU A 276 -13.80 2.00 -23.00
CA LEU A 276 -13.74 3.39 -22.55
C LEU A 276 -13.81 4.36 -23.73
N GLU A 277 -13.01 4.14 -24.77
CA GLU A 277 -13.02 4.97 -25.98
C GLU A 277 -14.39 4.99 -26.68
N ARG A 278 -15.08 3.85 -26.78
CA ARG A 278 -16.45 3.79 -27.34
C ARG A 278 -17.45 4.65 -26.59
N GLN A 279 -17.21 4.87 -25.29
CA GLN A 279 -18.06 5.66 -24.41
C GLN A 279 -17.60 7.13 -24.28
N GLY A 280 -16.54 7.50 -25.00
CA GLY A 280 -16.02 8.86 -25.07
C GLY A 280 -15.07 9.23 -23.93
N HIS A 281 -14.46 8.23 -23.30
CA HIS A 281 -13.38 8.38 -22.35
C HIS A 281 -12.02 8.22 -23.03
N ILE A 282 -10.97 8.77 -22.42
CA ILE A 282 -9.59 8.64 -22.90
C ILE A 282 -8.81 7.79 -21.90
N PRO A 283 -8.68 6.48 -22.13
CA PRO A 283 -7.93 5.60 -21.24
C PRO A 283 -6.43 5.83 -21.33
N GLY A 284 -5.72 5.65 -20.23
CA GLY A 284 -4.28 5.73 -20.16
C GLY A 284 -3.66 4.69 -19.25
N GLU A 285 -2.35 4.53 -19.33
CA GLU A 285 -1.58 3.74 -18.38
C GLU A 285 -1.43 4.53 -17.06
N LEU A 286 -1.42 3.83 -15.95
CA LEU A 286 -1.02 4.41 -14.67
C LEU A 286 0.46 4.80 -14.74
N VAL A 287 0.75 6.05 -14.45
CA VAL A 287 2.10 6.61 -14.53
C VAL A 287 2.36 7.58 -13.37
N PHE A 288 3.64 7.75 -13.04
CA PHE A 288 4.10 8.73 -12.06
C PHE A 288 5.16 9.65 -12.68
N GLY A 289 5.04 10.96 -12.45
CA GLY A 289 6.00 11.96 -12.95
C GLY A 289 7.37 11.80 -12.29
N GLN A 290 8.43 12.10 -13.05
CA GLN A 290 9.80 12.11 -12.56
C GLN A 290 10.15 13.40 -11.82
N ASP A 291 9.55 14.50 -12.22
CA ASP A 291 9.84 15.83 -11.70
C ASP A 291 8.55 16.66 -11.66
N ASP A 292 8.20 17.16 -10.49
CA ASP A 292 7.01 18.01 -10.31
C ASP A 292 7.16 19.38 -10.98
N ASP A 293 8.40 19.81 -11.25
CA ASP A 293 8.73 21.11 -11.85
C ASP A 293 8.90 21.04 -13.39
N ASP A 294 8.97 19.83 -13.97
CA ASP A 294 9.05 19.60 -15.42
C ASP A 294 8.16 18.45 -15.88
N PRO A 295 6.96 18.72 -16.42
CA PRO A 295 6.04 17.70 -16.90
C PRO A 295 6.60 16.81 -18.01
N LYS A 296 7.71 17.18 -18.64
CA LYS A 296 8.35 16.43 -19.72
C LYS A 296 9.65 15.74 -19.31
N ALA A 297 10.03 15.80 -18.03
CA ALA A 297 11.21 15.12 -17.51
C ALA A 297 11.16 13.59 -17.66
N GLY A 298 9.95 13.03 -17.69
CA GLY A 298 9.71 11.62 -17.90
C GLY A 298 8.70 11.03 -16.92
N LEU A 299 8.40 9.75 -17.10
CA LEU A 299 7.41 9.01 -16.33
C LEU A 299 7.99 7.68 -15.86
N ASN A 300 7.52 7.20 -14.69
CA ASN A 300 7.63 5.81 -14.28
C ASN A 300 6.37 5.06 -14.74
N ASP A 301 6.50 3.77 -15.02
CA ASP A 301 5.35 2.90 -15.21
C ASP A 301 4.60 2.65 -13.87
N GLY A 302 3.37 2.17 -13.99
CA GLY A 302 2.49 1.93 -12.84
C GLY A 302 2.77 0.65 -12.06
N GLY A 303 3.93 0.01 -12.25
CA GLY A 303 4.36 -1.13 -11.43
C GLY A 303 4.71 -0.68 -10.02
N LEU A 304 4.09 -1.30 -9.01
CA LEU A 304 4.24 -0.93 -7.61
C LEU A 304 4.67 -2.13 -6.75
N GLY A 305 5.37 -1.83 -5.64
CA GLY A 305 5.74 -2.81 -4.63
C GLY A 305 4.54 -3.33 -3.82
N GLU A 306 4.79 -4.33 -3.00
CA GLU A 306 3.75 -5.18 -2.39
C GLU A 306 2.99 -4.52 -1.22
N ARG A 307 3.40 -3.32 -0.78
CA ARG A 307 2.60 -2.52 0.17
C ARG A 307 1.34 -1.94 -0.45
N TYR A 308 1.28 -1.85 -1.78
CA TYR A 308 0.15 -1.34 -2.57
C TYR A 308 -0.73 -2.48 -3.07
N SER A 309 -1.98 -2.18 -3.46
CA SER A 309 -2.96 -3.18 -3.88
C SER A 309 -2.49 -4.05 -5.06
N ASN A 310 -2.00 -3.44 -6.14
CA ASN A 310 -1.57 -4.16 -7.34
C ASN A 310 -0.27 -4.95 -7.10
N GLY A 311 0.68 -4.42 -6.33
CA GLY A 311 1.89 -5.14 -5.96
C GLY A 311 1.62 -6.34 -5.06
N TRP A 312 0.77 -6.15 -4.02
CA TRP A 312 0.30 -7.24 -3.20
C TRP A 312 -0.44 -8.30 -4.03
N GLY A 313 -1.33 -7.86 -4.92
CA GLY A 313 -2.10 -8.76 -5.78
C GLY A 313 -1.21 -9.63 -6.66
N ALA A 314 -0.16 -9.06 -7.24
CA ALA A 314 0.84 -9.81 -8.00
C ALA A 314 1.53 -10.87 -7.14
N ALA A 315 1.95 -10.53 -5.90
CA ALA A 315 2.63 -11.45 -4.98
C ALA A 315 1.68 -12.50 -4.36
N ALA A 316 0.39 -12.17 -4.22
CA ALA A 316 -0.64 -13.07 -3.71
C ALA A 316 -1.31 -13.92 -4.79
N HIS A 317 -0.93 -13.75 -6.05
CA HIS A 317 -1.54 -14.37 -7.23
C HIS A 317 -3.05 -14.10 -7.32
N VAL A 318 -3.43 -12.85 -7.01
CA VAL A 318 -4.77 -12.30 -7.21
C VAL A 318 -4.63 -11.18 -8.23
N PRO A 319 -5.04 -11.38 -9.49
CA PRO A 319 -4.99 -10.35 -10.51
C PRO A 319 -5.63 -9.07 -9.99
N THR A 320 -4.84 -8.00 -9.90
CA THR A 320 -5.28 -6.75 -9.26
C THR A 320 -4.97 -5.56 -10.16
N ILE A 321 -5.97 -4.73 -10.35
CA ILE A 321 -5.89 -3.51 -11.14
C ILE A 321 -6.11 -2.32 -10.19
N LEU A 322 -5.24 -1.33 -10.28
CA LEU A 322 -5.39 -0.06 -9.64
C LEU A 322 -5.89 0.94 -10.69
N ILE A 323 -7.07 1.51 -10.48
CA ILE A 323 -7.61 2.60 -11.28
C ILE A 323 -7.21 3.92 -10.62
N GLU A 324 -6.77 4.86 -11.44
CA GLU A 324 -6.54 6.25 -11.05
C GLU A 324 -7.35 7.15 -12.00
N ASN A 325 -8.55 7.53 -11.59
CA ASN A 325 -9.31 8.56 -12.29
C ASN A 325 -8.60 9.90 -12.16
N HIS A 326 -8.64 10.72 -13.21
CA HIS A 326 -7.88 11.96 -13.17
C HIS A 326 -8.55 13.03 -12.28
N SER A 327 -7.86 13.47 -11.24
CA SER A 327 -8.36 14.41 -10.22
C SER A 327 -8.91 15.73 -10.77
N LEU A 328 -8.35 16.24 -11.86
CA LEU A 328 -8.75 17.52 -12.45
C LEU A 328 -9.96 17.42 -13.39
N LYS A 329 -10.42 16.21 -13.71
CA LYS A 329 -11.67 16.01 -14.46
C LYS A 329 -12.88 16.16 -13.53
N PRO A 330 -14.05 16.63 -14.07
CA PRO A 330 -15.29 16.69 -13.30
C PRO A 330 -15.65 15.35 -12.65
N HIS A 331 -16.28 15.39 -11.49
CA HIS A 331 -16.73 14.19 -10.79
C HIS A 331 -17.66 13.33 -11.67
N GLU A 332 -18.57 13.95 -12.42
CA GLU A 332 -19.42 13.28 -13.41
C GLU A 332 -18.61 12.41 -14.39
N GLN A 333 -17.57 12.98 -14.99
CA GLN A 333 -16.74 12.27 -15.97
C GLN A 333 -16.04 11.07 -15.35
N ARG A 334 -15.50 11.20 -14.12
CA ARG A 334 -14.80 10.15 -13.41
C ARG A 334 -15.72 9.01 -13.00
N VAL A 335 -16.91 9.33 -12.45
CA VAL A 335 -17.93 8.34 -12.07
C VAL A 335 -18.38 7.52 -13.28
N LEU A 336 -18.66 8.21 -14.41
CA LEU A 336 -19.12 7.53 -15.63
C LEU A 336 -18.01 6.66 -16.26
N GLY A 337 -16.76 7.10 -16.24
CA GLY A 337 -15.62 6.29 -16.67
C GLY A 337 -15.45 5.03 -15.82
N THR A 338 -15.60 5.18 -14.50
CA THR A 338 -15.54 4.06 -13.54
C THR A 338 -16.69 3.07 -13.76
N TYR A 339 -17.91 3.58 -14.03
CA TYR A 339 -19.06 2.73 -14.37
C TYR A 339 -18.77 1.85 -15.59
N VAL A 340 -18.29 2.46 -16.68
CA VAL A 340 -17.93 1.75 -17.92
C VAL A 340 -16.86 0.71 -17.64
N PHE A 341 -15.86 1.05 -16.83
CA PHE A 341 -14.78 0.14 -16.45
C PHE A 341 -15.31 -1.10 -15.70
N ILE A 342 -16.14 -0.92 -14.68
CA ILE A 342 -16.67 -2.03 -13.89
C ILE A 342 -17.56 -2.92 -14.76
N GLU A 343 -18.44 -2.35 -15.57
CA GLU A 343 -19.32 -3.12 -16.46
C GLU A 343 -18.52 -3.94 -17.47
N GLU A 344 -17.50 -3.36 -18.11
CA GLU A 344 -16.65 -4.08 -19.06
C GLU A 344 -15.82 -5.17 -18.38
N ALA A 345 -15.31 -4.92 -17.16
CA ALA A 345 -14.61 -5.94 -16.37
C ALA A 345 -15.52 -7.16 -16.10
N MET A 346 -16.80 -6.93 -15.77
CA MET A 346 -17.77 -8.03 -15.64
C MET A 346 -17.95 -8.80 -16.94
N ARG A 347 -18.08 -8.11 -18.09
CA ARG A 347 -18.24 -8.75 -19.42
C ARG A 347 -17.02 -9.60 -19.77
N LEU A 348 -15.83 -9.05 -19.57
CA LEU A 348 -14.57 -9.75 -19.84
C LEU A 348 -14.42 -11.01 -18.98
N LEU A 349 -14.72 -10.91 -17.68
CA LEU A 349 -14.70 -12.06 -16.80
C LEU A 349 -15.75 -13.11 -17.18
N ALA A 350 -16.95 -12.69 -17.55
CA ALA A 350 -17.99 -13.60 -18.04
C ALA A 350 -17.52 -14.40 -19.28
N ASP A 351 -16.75 -13.77 -20.16
CA ASP A 351 -16.32 -14.40 -21.42
C ASP A 351 -14.95 -15.08 -21.33
N LYS A 352 -14.04 -14.57 -20.55
CA LYS A 352 -12.62 -14.96 -20.53
C LYS A 352 -12.08 -15.30 -19.12
N GLY A 353 -12.92 -15.24 -18.08
CA GLY A 353 -12.48 -15.45 -16.70
C GLY A 353 -11.92 -16.84 -16.43
N SER A 354 -12.38 -17.87 -17.14
CA SER A 354 -11.82 -19.21 -17.01
C SER A 354 -10.34 -19.29 -17.46
N ALA A 355 -9.98 -18.52 -18.48
CA ALA A 355 -8.59 -18.43 -18.94
C ALA A 355 -7.72 -17.67 -17.92
N LEU A 356 -8.25 -16.60 -17.32
CA LEU A 356 -7.56 -15.88 -16.24
C LEU A 356 -7.33 -16.81 -15.03
N ARG A 357 -8.35 -17.56 -14.61
CA ARG A 357 -8.22 -18.50 -13.50
C ARG A 357 -7.16 -19.56 -13.77
N ALA A 358 -7.13 -20.13 -14.98
CA ALA A 358 -6.10 -21.11 -15.37
C ALA A 358 -4.68 -20.50 -15.36
N ALA A 359 -4.52 -19.25 -15.79
CA ALA A 359 -3.26 -18.53 -15.73
C ALA A 359 -2.83 -18.28 -14.27
N THR A 360 -3.76 -17.82 -13.42
CA THR A 360 -3.52 -17.59 -11.99
C THR A 360 -3.14 -18.89 -11.25
N ASP A 361 -3.74 -20.03 -11.60
CA ASP A 361 -3.42 -21.32 -10.99
C ASP A 361 -2.01 -21.79 -11.38
N GLN A 362 -1.52 -21.45 -12.58
CA GLN A 362 -0.11 -21.66 -12.94
C GLN A 362 0.82 -20.79 -12.10
N ASP A 363 0.47 -19.51 -11.89
CA ASP A 363 1.27 -18.60 -11.05
C ASP A 363 1.35 -19.10 -9.60
N LYS A 364 0.25 -19.56 -9.01
CA LYS A 364 0.21 -20.16 -7.67
C LYS A 364 1.12 -21.38 -7.49
N ALA A 365 1.49 -22.03 -8.58
CA ALA A 365 2.40 -23.17 -8.57
C ALA A 365 3.88 -22.76 -8.66
N LEU A 366 4.18 -21.51 -8.97
CA LEU A 366 5.56 -21.02 -9.09
C LEU A 366 6.30 -21.05 -7.75
N ARG A 367 7.57 -21.48 -7.80
CA ARG A 367 8.47 -21.50 -6.65
C ARG A 367 9.87 -21.02 -7.09
N PRO A 368 10.02 -19.73 -7.45
CA PRO A 368 11.32 -19.23 -7.84
C PRO A 368 12.34 -19.39 -6.69
N ALA A 369 13.53 -19.82 -7.02
CA ALA A 369 14.61 -20.00 -6.04
C ALA A 369 15.14 -18.65 -5.51
N GLU A 370 14.96 -17.61 -6.30
CA GLU A 370 15.38 -16.24 -5.99
C GLU A 370 14.19 -15.29 -6.10
N ILE A 371 14.07 -14.37 -5.13
CA ILE A 371 12.95 -13.45 -4.99
C ILE A 371 13.50 -12.03 -4.98
N PRO A 372 13.20 -11.20 -6.00
CA PRO A 372 13.47 -9.77 -5.95
C PRO A 372 12.73 -9.15 -4.76
N ALA A 373 13.44 -8.41 -3.90
CA ALA A 373 12.85 -7.88 -2.66
C ALA A 373 12.84 -6.34 -2.60
N ASN A 374 13.90 -5.68 -3.10
CA ASN A 374 13.99 -4.24 -3.15
C ASN A 374 14.26 -3.81 -4.58
N PHE A 375 13.77 -2.64 -4.95
CA PHE A 375 13.87 -2.14 -6.31
C PHE A 375 14.45 -0.73 -6.32
N GLU A 376 15.13 -0.41 -7.39
CA GLU A 376 15.62 0.93 -7.70
C GLU A 376 15.24 1.31 -9.13
N GLN A 377 15.09 2.60 -9.37
CA GLN A 377 14.80 3.11 -10.70
C GLN A 377 16.03 2.97 -11.60
N GLU A 378 15.81 2.66 -12.86
CA GLU A 378 16.85 2.70 -13.86
C GLU A 378 17.33 4.13 -14.10
N ALA A 379 18.65 4.31 -14.26
CA ALA A 379 19.26 5.64 -14.44
C ALA A 379 18.96 6.26 -15.83
N THR A 380 18.53 5.44 -16.79
CA THR A 380 18.21 5.85 -18.17
C THR A 380 16.82 5.35 -18.55
N PRO A 381 16.10 6.09 -19.43
CA PRO A 381 14.80 5.62 -19.90
C PRO A 381 14.91 4.27 -20.59
N SER A 382 14.03 3.35 -20.25
CA SER A 382 13.88 2.05 -20.93
C SER A 382 13.18 2.18 -22.28
N SER A 383 12.34 3.20 -22.45
CA SER A 383 11.58 3.46 -23.68
C SER A 383 11.18 4.93 -23.81
N THR A 384 10.67 5.29 -24.98
CA THR A 384 10.00 6.57 -25.21
C THR A 384 8.64 6.29 -25.81
N ARG A 385 7.57 6.80 -25.16
CA ARG A 385 6.18 6.50 -25.53
C ARG A 385 5.41 7.78 -25.89
N PRO A 386 4.39 7.68 -26.77
CA PRO A 386 3.47 8.80 -27.00
C PRO A 386 2.66 9.07 -25.73
N PHE A 387 2.37 10.35 -25.47
CA PHE A 387 1.60 10.78 -24.30
C PHE A 387 0.69 11.97 -24.65
N HIS A 388 -0.56 11.90 -24.25
CA HIS A 388 -1.56 12.95 -24.48
C HIS A 388 -1.46 14.05 -23.44
N GLY A 389 -0.56 15.00 -23.65
CA GLY A 389 -0.33 16.13 -22.75
C GLY A 389 -1.38 17.23 -22.85
N VAL A 390 -1.35 18.12 -21.89
CA VAL A 390 -2.13 19.37 -21.83
C VAL A 390 -1.18 20.55 -21.96
N LEU A 391 -1.60 21.60 -22.64
CA LEU A 391 -0.82 22.84 -22.79
C LEU A 391 -0.60 23.49 -21.42
N TYR A 392 0.62 23.95 -21.18
CA TYR A 392 1.00 24.69 -19.98
C TYR A 392 1.95 25.84 -20.29
N GLU A 393 2.09 26.74 -19.36
CA GLU A 393 3.10 27.81 -19.39
C GLU A 393 3.86 27.84 -18.06
N MET A 394 5.12 28.24 -18.13
CA MET A 394 5.92 28.52 -16.93
C MET A 394 5.78 29.99 -16.57
N TYR A 395 5.45 30.29 -15.31
CA TYR A 395 5.35 31.66 -14.82
C TYR A 395 6.18 31.88 -13.58
N ASP A 396 6.66 33.10 -13.36
CA ASP A 396 7.39 33.46 -12.16
C ASP A 396 6.39 33.73 -11.03
N SER A 397 6.39 32.84 -10.02
CA SER A 397 5.48 32.93 -8.88
C SER A 397 6.08 33.82 -7.79
N PRO A 398 5.41 34.91 -7.41
CA PRO A 398 5.87 35.71 -6.28
C PRO A 398 5.70 35.01 -4.93
N ALA A 399 4.88 33.97 -4.85
CA ALA A 399 4.64 33.21 -3.64
C ALA A 399 5.73 32.18 -3.37
N SER A 400 6.14 31.41 -4.38
CA SER A 400 7.21 30.39 -4.25
C SER A 400 8.61 30.98 -4.49
N GLY A 401 8.72 32.12 -5.22
CA GLY A 401 9.98 32.73 -5.62
C GLY A 401 10.70 31.99 -6.75
N ARG A 402 10.03 31.05 -7.42
CA ARG A 402 10.54 30.27 -8.55
C ARG A 402 9.54 30.20 -9.70
N LYS A 403 9.91 29.54 -10.78
CA LYS A 403 8.98 29.22 -11.86
C LYS A 403 8.05 28.11 -11.42
N GLU A 404 6.76 28.30 -11.67
CA GLU A 404 5.70 27.34 -11.43
C GLU A 404 4.96 27.03 -12.74
N ILE A 405 4.27 25.88 -12.77
CA ILE A 405 3.50 25.43 -13.92
C ILE A 405 2.08 25.98 -13.82
N ARG A 406 1.57 26.53 -14.92
CA ARG A 406 0.16 26.87 -15.10
C ARG A 406 -0.41 26.06 -16.22
N TRP A 407 -1.29 25.13 -15.91
CA TRP A 407 -2.04 24.34 -16.88
C TRP A 407 -3.13 25.18 -17.52
N LEU A 408 -3.28 25.08 -18.85
CA LEU A 408 -4.17 25.95 -19.62
C LEU A 408 -5.53 25.32 -19.93
N GLY A 409 -5.81 24.07 -19.47
CA GLY A 409 -7.07 23.38 -19.71
C GLY A 409 -7.38 23.16 -21.19
N ARG A 410 -6.36 22.99 -22.02
CA ARG A 410 -6.48 22.73 -23.44
C ARG A 410 -5.55 21.59 -23.84
N PRO A 411 -6.04 20.62 -24.66
CA PRO A 411 -5.19 19.57 -25.20
C PRO A 411 -3.98 20.16 -25.91
N ASP A 412 -2.80 19.58 -25.71
CA ASP A 412 -1.67 19.88 -26.59
C ASP A 412 -1.96 19.21 -27.96
N PRO A 413 -1.96 19.95 -29.06
CA PRO A 413 -2.15 19.35 -30.39
C PRO A 413 -0.97 18.47 -30.80
N GLU A 414 0.20 18.63 -30.16
CA GLU A 414 1.37 17.83 -30.42
C GLU A 414 1.41 16.67 -29.40
N MET A 415 1.55 15.46 -29.91
CA MET A 415 1.78 14.27 -29.07
C MET A 415 3.14 14.38 -28.38
N TRP A 416 3.15 14.36 -27.06
CA TRP A 416 4.41 14.34 -26.33
C TRP A 416 5.14 13.02 -26.53
N ARG A 417 6.44 13.08 -26.53
CA ARG A 417 7.33 11.91 -26.58
C ARG A 417 7.99 11.77 -25.22
N MET A 418 7.34 11.00 -24.32
CA MET A 418 7.76 10.91 -22.93
C MET A 418 8.79 9.81 -22.73
N PRO A 419 9.94 10.11 -22.07
CA PRO A 419 10.83 9.07 -21.56
C PRO A 419 10.13 8.28 -20.46
N PHE A 420 10.21 6.95 -20.52
CA PHE A 420 9.72 6.04 -19.49
C PHE A 420 10.88 5.35 -18.80
N TYR A 421 10.92 5.44 -17.49
CA TYR A 421 11.94 4.84 -16.65
C TYR A 421 11.39 3.57 -16.02
N GLY A 422 12.09 2.46 -16.23
CA GLY A 422 11.81 1.19 -15.59
C GLY A 422 12.39 1.12 -14.18
N SER A 423 12.10 0.02 -13.53
CA SER A 423 12.72 -0.37 -12.27
C SER A 423 13.51 -1.67 -12.46
N LYS A 424 14.51 -1.89 -11.60
CA LYS A 424 15.27 -3.14 -11.54
C LYS A 424 15.46 -3.59 -10.10
N PRO A 425 15.67 -4.90 -9.85
CA PRO A 425 15.98 -5.37 -8.51
C PRO A 425 17.28 -4.76 -7.97
N ALA A 426 17.22 -4.15 -6.78
CA ALA A 426 18.37 -3.72 -6.00
C ALA A 426 18.81 -4.79 -4.99
N LEU A 427 17.89 -5.66 -4.59
CA LEU A 427 18.14 -6.82 -3.73
C LEU A 427 17.35 -8.02 -4.22
N THR A 428 18.01 -9.15 -4.30
CA THR A 428 17.38 -10.45 -4.55
C THR A 428 17.73 -11.41 -3.41
N LEU A 429 16.72 -12.07 -2.87
CA LEU A 429 16.80 -12.99 -1.73
C LEU A 429 16.68 -14.43 -2.19
N LYS A 430 17.42 -15.35 -1.58
CA LYS A 430 17.21 -16.78 -1.77
C LYS A 430 15.96 -17.22 -1.01
N ARG A 431 15.20 -18.14 -1.58
CA ARG A 431 14.08 -18.80 -0.93
C ARG A 431 14.61 -19.90 0.00
N PRO A 432 14.48 -19.79 1.34
CA PRO A 432 14.77 -20.90 2.24
C PRO A 432 13.61 -21.92 2.20
N THR A 433 13.83 -23.11 2.72
CA THR A 433 12.79 -24.15 2.85
C THR A 433 11.64 -23.69 3.77
N ALA A 434 11.99 -23.07 4.88
CA ALA A 434 11.03 -22.54 5.84
C ALA A 434 11.66 -21.46 6.73
N TYR A 435 10.79 -20.76 7.46
CA TYR A 435 11.17 -19.90 8.59
C TYR A 435 10.64 -20.44 9.89
N TRP A 436 11.39 -20.19 10.97
CA TRP A 436 11.01 -20.49 12.33
C TRP A 436 10.79 -19.20 13.11
N ILE A 437 9.59 -19.04 13.68
CA ILE A 437 9.20 -17.85 14.45
C ILE A 437 8.92 -18.27 15.87
N PRO A 438 9.59 -17.65 16.88
CA PRO A 438 9.32 -17.93 18.28
C PRO A 438 7.86 -17.63 18.68
N GLY A 439 7.28 -18.47 19.52
CA GLY A 439 5.88 -18.37 19.91
C GLY A 439 5.49 -17.07 20.64
N TYR A 440 6.45 -16.35 21.22
CA TYR A 440 6.18 -15.05 21.84
C TYR A 440 5.93 -13.93 20.82
N ARG A 441 6.26 -14.13 19.54
CA ARG A 441 5.99 -13.18 18.44
C ARG A 441 4.58 -13.40 17.88
N THR A 442 3.59 -13.34 18.77
CA THR A 442 2.18 -13.49 18.41
C THR A 442 1.72 -12.41 17.43
N ASP A 443 2.29 -11.22 17.51
CA ASP A 443 2.07 -10.11 16.59
C ASP A 443 2.34 -10.47 15.14
N LEU A 444 3.45 -11.17 14.85
CA LEU A 444 3.80 -11.64 13.50
C LEU A 444 2.94 -12.84 13.09
N ILE A 445 2.77 -13.79 13.99
CA ILE A 445 2.02 -15.03 13.74
C ILE A 445 0.58 -14.70 13.35
N GLU A 446 -0.07 -13.76 14.03
CA GLU A 446 -1.44 -13.34 13.71
C GLU A 446 -1.54 -12.62 12.36
N ARG A 447 -0.53 -11.82 11.97
CA ARG A 447 -0.48 -11.19 10.64
C ARG A 447 -0.31 -12.23 9.52
N LEU A 448 0.57 -13.20 9.71
CA LEU A 448 0.75 -14.29 8.73
C LEU A 448 -0.52 -15.13 8.59
N LYS A 449 -1.23 -15.42 9.69
CA LYS A 449 -2.55 -16.08 9.66
C LYS A 449 -3.58 -15.23 8.90
N ALA A 450 -3.61 -13.93 9.15
CA ALA A 450 -4.52 -13.02 8.45
C ALA A 450 -4.26 -13.00 6.93
N HIS A 451 -3.03 -13.21 6.48
CA HIS A 451 -2.70 -13.43 5.07
C HIS A 451 -3.22 -14.77 4.53
N GLY A 452 -3.56 -15.72 5.38
CA GLY A 452 -3.88 -17.10 4.98
C GLY A 452 -2.63 -17.94 4.71
N ILE A 453 -1.48 -17.54 5.26
CA ILE A 453 -0.23 -18.28 5.16
C ILE A 453 -0.32 -19.55 6.01
N GLU A 454 0.01 -20.70 5.42
CA GLU A 454 0.06 -21.98 6.08
C GLU A 454 1.28 -22.08 6.99
N MET A 455 1.10 -22.63 8.20
CA MET A 455 2.16 -22.80 9.18
C MET A 455 1.90 -23.98 10.11
N GLU A 456 2.97 -24.62 10.56
CA GLU A 456 2.94 -25.66 11.58
C GLU A 456 3.17 -25.03 12.97
N THR A 457 2.24 -25.18 13.90
CA THR A 457 2.41 -24.71 15.27
C THR A 457 2.94 -25.85 16.15
N LEU A 458 4.02 -25.60 16.90
CA LEU A 458 4.62 -26.57 17.79
C LEU A 458 3.78 -26.76 19.06
N THR A 459 3.52 -28.02 19.40
CA THR A 459 2.87 -28.40 20.67
C THR A 459 3.87 -28.85 21.76
N ALA A 460 5.12 -29.13 21.34
CA ALA A 460 6.23 -29.52 22.24
C ALA A 460 7.52 -28.82 21.77
N PRO A 461 8.53 -28.68 22.66
CA PRO A 461 9.82 -28.13 22.25
C PRO A 461 10.46 -28.96 21.12
N ARG A 462 11.06 -28.27 20.13
CA ARG A 462 11.77 -28.90 19.02
C ARG A 462 13.14 -28.26 18.82
N ALA A 463 14.19 -29.07 18.86
CA ALA A 463 15.53 -28.66 18.49
C ALA A 463 15.72 -28.81 16.97
N VAL A 464 16.20 -27.74 16.33
CA VAL A 464 16.39 -27.68 14.89
C VAL A 464 17.71 -26.96 14.60
N ALA A 465 18.49 -27.48 13.66
CA ALA A 465 19.65 -26.78 13.13
C ALA A 465 19.18 -25.72 12.13
N VAL A 466 19.34 -24.44 12.46
CA VAL A 466 18.85 -23.30 11.69
C VAL A 466 19.94 -22.28 11.43
N ASP A 467 19.70 -21.42 10.45
CA ASP A 467 20.53 -20.26 10.18
C ASP A 467 19.92 -19.03 10.85
N MET A 468 20.63 -18.53 11.88
CA MET A 468 20.32 -17.28 12.56
C MET A 468 21.01 -16.12 11.85
N LEU A 469 20.39 -14.94 11.88
CA LEU A 469 20.90 -13.75 11.20
C LEU A 469 21.34 -12.70 12.23
N HIS A 470 22.64 -12.37 12.23
CA HIS A 470 23.15 -11.19 12.93
C HIS A 470 23.03 -9.94 12.04
N LEU A 471 22.35 -8.93 12.54
CA LEU A 471 22.16 -7.65 11.86
C LEU A 471 23.41 -6.79 11.98
N VAL A 472 24.00 -6.39 10.85
CA VAL A 472 25.21 -5.56 10.85
C VAL A 472 24.83 -4.08 10.75
N SER A 473 25.07 -3.33 11.82
CA SER A 473 24.84 -1.88 11.88
C SER A 473 23.42 -1.47 11.42
N PRO A 474 22.36 -2.06 11.98
CA PRO A 474 21.00 -1.67 11.63
C PRO A 474 20.76 -0.21 12.00
N LYS A 475 19.87 0.46 11.24
CA LYS A 475 19.54 1.87 11.42
C LYS A 475 18.06 2.04 11.68
N LEU A 476 17.69 3.01 12.51
CA LEU A 476 16.31 3.48 12.68
C LEU A 476 16.11 4.76 11.88
N ALA A 477 14.93 4.90 11.30
CA ALA A 477 14.52 6.16 10.67
C ALA A 477 14.40 7.27 11.72
N THR A 478 14.67 8.51 11.30
CA THR A 478 14.57 9.69 12.18
C THR A 478 13.16 10.26 12.26
N ARG A 479 12.25 9.79 11.41
CA ARG A 479 10.85 10.22 11.34
C ARG A 479 9.94 8.98 11.23
N ALA A 480 8.76 9.09 11.81
CA ALA A 480 7.73 8.07 11.65
C ALA A 480 7.16 8.11 10.21
N ASN A 481 6.81 6.94 9.71
CA ASN A 481 6.11 6.72 8.45
C ASN A 481 5.02 5.67 8.66
N GLU A 482 3.78 5.96 8.29
CA GLU A 482 2.62 5.06 8.42
C GLU A 482 2.50 4.42 9.83
N GLY A 483 2.70 5.25 10.87
CA GLY A 483 2.61 4.82 12.27
C GLY A 483 3.83 4.10 12.83
N HIS A 484 4.89 3.93 12.07
CA HIS A 484 6.10 3.20 12.45
C HIS A 484 7.36 4.06 12.39
N VAL A 485 8.32 3.80 13.29
CA VAL A 485 9.72 4.19 13.11
C VAL A 485 10.40 3.05 12.36
N GLN A 486 10.60 3.22 11.06
CA GLN A 486 11.14 2.18 10.21
C GLN A 486 12.60 1.83 10.58
N ALA A 487 13.00 0.60 10.31
CA ALA A 487 14.36 0.13 10.45
C ALA A 487 14.94 -0.30 9.10
N SER A 488 16.25 -0.35 8.99
CA SER A 488 16.93 -0.89 7.81
C SER A 488 18.19 -1.63 8.21
N VAL A 489 18.55 -2.64 7.43
CA VAL A 489 19.82 -3.35 7.52
C VAL A 489 20.27 -3.75 6.10
N GLU A 490 21.48 -3.38 5.74
CA GLU A 490 22.06 -3.72 4.42
C GLU A 490 22.73 -5.09 4.43
N THR A 491 23.38 -5.43 5.54
CA THR A 491 24.19 -6.66 5.65
C THR A 491 23.73 -7.49 6.84
N VAL A 492 23.61 -8.79 6.62
CA VAL A 492 23.41 -9.78 7.67
C VAL A 492 24.54 -10.81 7.64
N GLN A 493 24.94 -11.28 8.81
CA GLN A 493 25.87 -12.40 8.96
C GLN A 493 25.08 -13.65 9.35
N VAL A 494 25.27 -14.72 8.60
CA VAL A 494 24.58 -15.98 8.83
C VAL A 494 25.39 -16.81 9.83
N GLU A 495 24.74 -17.31 10.87
CA GLU A 495 25.32 -18.20 11.84
C GLU A 495 24.48 -19.48 11.98
N ARG A 496 25.08 -20.64 11.67
CA ARG A 496 24.43 -21.93 11.86
C ARG A 496 24.40 -22.27 13.34
N ARG A 497 23.19 -22.49 13.91
CA ARG A 497 22.99 -22.86 15.32
C ARG A 497 22.01 -24.00 15.45
N ASP A 498 22.22 -24.86 16.46
CA ASP A 498 21.17 -25.71 17.01
C ASP A 498 20.31 -24.86 17.96
N TRP A 499 19.04 -24.68 17.58
CA TRP A 499 18.12 -23.83 18.35
C TRP A 499 16.89 -24.62 18.79
N THR A 500 16.51 -24.49 20.04
CA THR A 500 15.30 -25.12 20.56
C THR A 500 14.15 -24.15 20.59
N PHE A 501 13.17 -24.39 19.72
CA PHE A 501 11.93 -23.61 19.68
C PHE A 501 10.93 -24.17 20.71
N PRO A 502 10.38 -23.33 21.61
CA PRO A 502 9.39 -23.74 22.59
C PRO A 502 8.02 -24.01 21.96
N PRO A 503 7.07 -24.63 22.70
CA PRO A 503 5.68 -24.76 22.27
C PRO A 503 5.08 -23.39 21.94
N GLY A 504 4.20 -23.35 20.94
CA GLY A 504 3.62 -22.12 20.39
C GLY A 504 4.46 -21.45 19.30
N SER A 505 5.74 -21.83 19.12
CA SER A 505 6.53 -21.42 17.96
C SER A 505 5.94 -22.00 16.68
N VAL A 506 6.16 -21.32 15.55
CA VAL A 506 5.66 -21.79 14.26
C VAL A 506 6.77 -22.01 13.26
N ARG A 507 6.60 -23.04 12.43
CA ARG A 507 7.35 -23.29 11.22
C ARG A 507 6.51 -22.84 10.02
N VAL A 508 7.04 -21.94 9.21
CA VAL A 508 6.36 -21.36 8.04
C VAL A 508 7.07 -21.84 6.77
N PRO A 509 6.56 -22.87 6.08
CA PRO A 509 7.16 -23.34 4.84
C PRO A 509 7.01 -22.29 3.73
N THR A 510 7.99 -22.20 2.83
CA THR A 510 7.92 -21.32 1.66
C THR A 510 7.35 -22.03 0.42
N ASP A 511 7.22 -23.35 0.48
CA ASP A 511 6.55 -24.14 -0.56
C ASP A 511 5.03 -24.07 -0.41
N GLN A 512 4.51 -22.87 -0.64
CA GLN A 512 3.09 -22.57 -0.67
C GLN A 512 2.83 -21.39 -1.64
N PRO A 513 1.60 -21.15 -2.10
CA PRO A 513 1.31 -20.06 -3.03
C PRO A 513 1.77 -18.68 -2.56
N LEU A 514 1.67 -18.41 -1.25
CA LEU A 514 2.11 -17.14 -0.64
C LEU A 514 3.57 -17.17 -0.20
N GLY A 515 4.38 -18.09 -0.70
CA GLY A 515 5.79 -18.25 -0.31
C GLY A 515 6.65 -17.00 -0.55
N ASP A 516 6.39 -16.24 -1.62
CA ASP A 516 7.08 -14.97 -1.89
C ASP A 516 6.76 -13.93 -0.80
N ILE A 517 5.49 -13.81 -0.40
CA ILE A 517 5.06 -12.93 0.69
C ILE A 517 5.72 -13.34 2.02
N VAL A 518 5.84 -14.65 2.28
CA VAL A 518 6.56 -15.14 3.47
C VAL A 518 7.99 -14.62 3.50
N VAL A 519 8.72 -14.75 2.40
CA VAL A 519 10.11 -14.27 2.31
C VAL A 519 10.17 -12.75 2.47
N LEU A 520 9.35 -12.00 1.76
CA LEU A 520 9.33 -10.54 1.83
C LEU A 520 9.05 -10.01 3.24
N LEU A 521 8.15 -10.65 3.98
CA LEU A 521 7.79 -10.23 5.34
C LEU A 521 8.81 -10.63 6.40
N LEU A 522 9.55 -11.74 6.21
CA LEU A 522 10.41 -12.31 7.25
C LEU A 522 11.89 -12.04 7.05
N GLU A 523 12.34 -11.62 5.85
CA GLU A 523 13.73 -11.28 5.59
C GLU A 523 14.04 -9.84 6.01
N PRO A 524 14.96 -9.62 6.98
CA PRO A 524 15.17 -8.28 7.53
C PRO A 524 15.71 -7.26 6.52
N GLN A 525 16.31 -7.71 5.43
CA GLN A 525 16.83 -6.85 4.36
C GLN A 525 15.77 -6.40 3.36
N SER A 526 14.58 -7.04 3.36
CA SER A 526 13.45 -6.59 2.53
C SER A 526 12.84 -5.31 3.07
N ASN A 527 12.62 -4.33 2.21
CA ASN A 527 11.96 -3.06 2.55
C ASN A 527 10.49 -3.24 2.97
N GLU A 528 9.91 -4.41 2.71
CA GLU A 528 8.54 -4.78 3.08
C GLU A 528 8.47 -5.65 4.34
N SER A 529 9.62 -5.99 4.93
CA SER A 529 9.67 -6.90 6.07
C SER A 529 9.11 -6.29 7.36
N PHE A 530 8.69 -7.14 8.26
CA PHE A 530 8.32 -6.74 9.62
C PHE A 530 9.48 -6.03 10.34
N PHE A 531 10.73 -6.39 10.03
CA PHE A 531 11.90 -5.66 10.53
C PHE A 531 11.93 -4.23 9.97
N ALA A 532 11.78 -4.08 8.65
CA ALA A 532 11.78 -2.77 8.01
C ALA A 532 10.65 -1.87 8.50
N TRP A 533 9.51 -2.46 8.87
CA TRP A 533 8.40 -1.75 9.52
C TRP A 533 8.63 -1.48 11.01
N GLY A 534 9.84 -1.75 11.56
CA GLY A 534 10.20 -1.41 12.93
C GLY A 534 9.54 -2.28 14.01
N MET A 535 9.16 -3.50 13.67
CA MET A 535 8.53 -4.43 14.62
C MET A 535 9.52 -5.20 15.50
N PHE A 536 10.82 -4.89 15.42
CA PHE A 536 11.89 -5.56 16.16
C PHE A 536 12.86 -4.57 16.84
N PRO A 537 12.39 -3.48 17.48
CA PRO A 537 13.31 -2.51 18.08
C PRO A 537 14.12 -3.10 19.23
N GLU A 538 13.59 -4.15 19.89
CA GLU A 538 14.21 -4.84 21.00
C GLU A 538 15.56 -5.50 20.65
N VAL A 539 15.73 -5.98 19.39
CA VAL A 539 16.99 -6.62 18.98
C VAL A 539 18.16 -5.64 18.90
N MET A 540 17.85 -4.33 18.80
CA MET A 540 18.85 -3.25 18.74
C MET A 540 19.14 -2.66 20.13
N SER A 541 18.47 -3.15 21.17
CA SER A 541 18.67 -2.70 22.53
C SER A 541 19.67 -3.61 23.24
N ARG A 542 20.80 -3.05 23.67
CA ARG A 542 21.72 -3.77 24.55
C ARG A 542 21.17 -3.69 25.97
N VAL A 543 20.88 -4.84 26.60
CA VAL A 543 20.29 -4.92 27.93
C VAL A 543 21.27 -5.43 28.99
N GLU A 544 22.27 -6.24 28.61
CA GLU A 544 23.30 -6.71 29.52
C GLU A 544 24.62 -5.95 29.25
N TYR A 545 25.38 -5.69 30.29
CA TYR A 545 26.63 -4.92 30.23
C TYR A 545 27.64 -5.41 31.29
N ILE A 546 28.88 -5.02 31.12
CA ILE A 546 29.96 -5.26 32.06
C ILE A 546 30.63 -3.94 32.42
N GLU A 547 30.84 -3.72 33.70
CA GLU A 547 31.46 -2.50 34.21
C GLU A 547 32.98 -2.49 33.94
N PRO A 548 33.59 -1.31 33.74
CA PRO A 548 35.03 -1.20 33.50
C PRO A 548 35.91 -1.86 34.58
N TYR A 549 35.51 -1.81 35.84
CA TYR A 549 36.28 -2.42 36.93
C TYR A 549 36.29 -3.97 36.86
N ALA A 550 35.39 -4.56 36.12
CA ALA A 550 35.33 -6.02 35.91
C ALA A 550 36.00 -6.42 34.58
N ILE A 551 35.71 -5.70 33.47
CA ILE A 551 36.24 -6.07 32.14
C ILE A 551 37.72 -5.69 32.00
N ALA A 552 38.22 -4.61 32.58
CA ALA A 552 39.62 -4.22 32.39
C ALA A 552 40.58 -5.30 32.94
N PRO A 553 40.46 -5.77 34.22
CA PRO A 553 41.35 -6.84 34.68
C PRO A 553 41.08 -8.19 34.00
N LEU A 554 39.89 -8.44 33.49
CA LEU A 554 39.61 -9.62 32.66
C LEU A 554 40.38 -9.54 31.32
N ALA A 555 40.29 -8.40 30.65
CA ALA A 555 41.00 -8.15 29.38
C ALA A 555 42.53 -8.28 29.51
N GLU A 556 43.11 -7.79 30.60
CA GLU A 556 44.52 -7.96 30.91
C GLU A 556 44.91 -9.44 31.03
N ARG A 557 44.07 -10.23 31.73
CA ARG A 557 44.26 -11.68 31.81
C ARG A 557 44.12 -12.39 30.48
N MET A 558 43.17 -11.98 29.65
CA MET A 558 42.97 -12.50 28.29
C MET A 558 44.19 -12.23 27.41
N LEU A 559 44.74 -11.01 27.44
CA LEU A 559 45.95 -10.65 26.74
C LEU A 559 47.19 -11.43 27.21
N ALA A 560 47.29 -11.73 28.49
CA ALA A 560 48.39 -12.52 29.06
C ALA A 560 48.29 -14.01 28.71
N ALA A 561 47.10 -14.53 28.60
CA ALA A 561 46.82 -15.95 28.36
C ALA A 561 46.82 -16.35 26.90
N ASP A 562 46.46 -15.42 25.98
CA ASP A 562 46.32 -15.69 24.55
C ASP A 562 47.17 -14.73 23.69
N PRO A 563 48.36 -15.20 23.21
CA PRO A 563 49.22 -14.41 22.34
C PRO A 563 48.59 -14.04 20.99
N ALA A 564 47.65 -14.87 20.46
CA ALA A 564 46.98 -14.58 19.20
C ALA A 564 45.96 -13.44 19.38
N LEU A 565 45.21 -13.47 20.47
CA LEU A 565 44.31 -12.39 20.84
C LEU A 565 45.07 -11.07 21.05
N LYS A 566 46.22 -11.14 21.71
CA LYS A 566 47.09 -9.97 21.92
C LYS A 566 47.54 -9.37 20.59
N ALA A 567 48.05 -10.21 19.67
CA ALA A 567 48.48 -9.76 18.35
C ALA A 567 47.33 -9.14 17.54
N ALA A 568 46.10 -9.74 17.61
CA ALA A 568 44.92 -9.19 16.95
C ALA A 568 44.52 -7.82 17.53
N PHE A 569 44.59 -7.65 18.85
CA PHE A 569 44.30 -6.39 19.51
C PHE A 569 45.32 -5.30 19.14
N GLU A 570 46.61 -5.62 19.16
CA GLU A 570 47.70 -4.70 18.76
C GLU A 570 47.57 -4.29 17.28
N ALA A 571 47.24 -5.22 16.39
CA ALA A 571 46.98 -4.92 14.99
C ALA A 571 45.79 -3.97 14.82
N LYS A 572 44.71 -4.18 15.56
CA LYS A 572 43.52 -3.29 15.53
C LYS A 572 43.85 -1.90 16.06
N LEU A 573 44.61 -1.78 17.15
CA LEU A 573 45.09 -0.48 17.65
C LEU A 573 45.92 0.29 16.62
N ALA A 574 46.75 -0.41 15.86
CA ALA A 574 47.58 0.19 14.83
C ALA A 574 46.80 0.62 13.58
N ALA A 575 45.76 -0.18 13.22
CA ALA A 575 44.96 0.06 12.01
C ALA A 575 43.84 1.12 12.21
N GLU A 576 43.31 1.27 13.44
CA GLU A 576 42.16 2.08 13.73
C GLU A 576 42.46 3.14 14.81
N PRO A 577 42.94 4.33 14.45
CA PRO A 577 43.27 5.39 15.45
C PRO A 577 42.08 5.82 16.34
N ALA A 578 40.86 5.86 15.81
CA ALA A 578 39.66 6.18 16.57
C ALA A 578 39.39 5.14 17.66
N PHE A 579 39.51 3.84 17.33
CA PHE A 579 39.41 2.75 18.28
C PHE A 579 40.50 2.82 19.35
N ALA A 580 41.73 3.10 18.92
CA ALA A 580 42.86 3.20 19.83
C ALA A 580 42.72 4.32 20.84
N ALA A 581 42.04 5.42 20.49
CA ALA A 581 41.80 6.57 21.32
C ALA A 581 40.55 6.42 22.25
N ASP A 582 39.71 5.42 22.03
CA ASP A 582 38.48 5.22 22.78
C ASP A 582 38.61 4.07 23.80
N PRO A 583 38.76 4.36 25.11
CA PRO A 583 38.87 3.33 26.14
C PRO A 583 37.64 2.40 26.22
N GLN A 584 36.45 2.94 25.96
CA GLN A 584 35.20 2.14 26.03
C GLN A 584 35.12 1.17 24.85
N ALA A 585 35.43 1.63 23.63
CA ALA A 585 35.48 0.75 22.46
C ALA A 585 36.51 -0.37 22.65
N ARG A 586 37.67 -0.05 23.25
CA ARG A 586 38.71 -1.07 23.56
C ARG A 586 38.23 -2.12 24.55
N LEU A 587 37.55 -1.72 25.62
CA LEU A 587 36.98 -2.65 26.61
C LEU A 587 35.82 -3.46 26.02
N ALA A 588 34.98 -2.84 25.21
CA ALA A 588 33.90 -3.51 24.49
C ALA A 588 34.43 -4.61 23.56
N TRP A 589 35.56 -4.38 22.88
CA TRP A 589 36.19 -5.37 22.02
C TRP A 589 36.58 -6.66 22.77
N PHE A 590 37.00 -6.55 24.05
CA PHE A 590 37.28 -7.73 24.90
C PHE A 590 35.97 -8.34 25.38
N TYR A 591 34.98 -7.52 25.82
CA TYR A 591 33.69 -8.00 26.29
C TYR A 591 32.98 -8.88 25.26
N GLU A 592 32.98 -8.47 23.99
CA GLU A 592 32.44 -9.24 22.87
C GLU A 592 33.09 -10.64 22.69
N ARG A 593 34.25 -10.86 23.29
CA ARG A 593 35.02 -12.13 23.24
C ARG A 593 34.98 -12.92 24.51
N THR A 594 34.07 -12.55 25.41
CA THR A 594 33.84 -13.25 26.67
C THR A 594 32.53 -14.03 26.62
N PRO A 595 32.39 -15.10 27.46
CA PRO A 595 31.12 -15.81 27.60
C PRO A 595 30.04 -14.99 28.34
N PHE A 596 30.37 -13.78 28.81
CA PHE A 596 29.43 -12.85 29.44
C PHE A 596 28.74 -11.93 28.45
N TYR A 597 29.18 -11.93 27.18
CA TYR A 597 28.56 -11.10 26.14
C TYR A 597 27.15 -11.61 25.83
N ASP A 598 26.22 -10.67 25.65
CA ASP A 598 24.87 -10.98 25.19
C ASP A 598 24.91 -11.38 23.72
N ASP A 599 24.93 -12.67 23.45
CA ASP A 599 24.97 -13.24 22.09
C ASP A 599 23.65 -13.09 21.30
N ARG A 600 22.61 -12.52 21.94
CA ARG A 600 21.33 -12.19 21.32
C ARG A 600 21.24 -10.73 20.87
N TYR A 601 22.18 -9.89 21.29
CA TYR A 601 22.24 -8.52 20.80
C TYR A 601 22.44 -8.51 19.28
N LEU A 602 21.58 -7.81 18.54
CA LEU A 602 21.51 -7.78 17.07
C LEU A 602 21.24 -9.15 16.42
N LEU A 603 20.84 -10.16 17.17
CA LEU A 603 20.43 -11.44 16.61
C LEU A 603 18.94 -11.38 16.24
N TYR A 604 18.65 -11.52 14.96
CA TYR A 604 17.27 -11.53 14.46
C TYR A 604 16.57 -12.80 14.92
N PRO A 605 15.38 -12.72 15.57
CA PRO A 605 14.79 -13.88 16.23
C PRO A 605 14.06 -14.84 15.28
N VAL A 606 13.87 -14.47 14.02
CA VAL A 606 13.32 -15.36 12.99
C VAL A 606 14.48 -16.08 12.31
N ALA A 607 14.46 -17.40 12.36
CA ALA A 607 15.51 -18.23 11.78
C ALA A 607 15.10 -18.81 10.42
N ARG A 608 16.08 -19.07 9.56
CA ARG A 608 15.91 -19.79 8.27
C ARG A 608 16.17 -21.29 8.45
N GLU A 609 15.44 -22.10 7.71
CA GLU A 609 15.68 -23.51 7.46
C GLU A 609 16.00 -23.69 5.99
N ASP A 610 17.25 -24.09 5.65
CA ASP A 610 17.67 -24.36 4.28
C ASP A 610 17.62 -25.85 3.94
#